data_0bf3b2a40b096e6051fbeee30a066976
#
_entry.id   0bf3b2a40b096e6051fbeee30a066976
#
_cell.length_a   1.000
_cell.length_b   1.000
_cell.length_c   1.000
_cell.angle_alpha   90.00
_cell.angle_beta   90.00
_cell.angle_gamma   90.00
#
_symmetry.space_group_name_H-M   'P 1'
#
loop_
_entity.id
_entity.type
_entity.pdbx_description
1 polymer ?
#
loop_
_entity_poly.entity_id
_entity_poly.type
_entity_poly.pdbx_seq_one_letter_code
_entity_poly.pdbx_strand_id
1 'polypeptide(L)' 'TKMPKGNATAAINALSVLGYSQSEAAAAVSKFDDNMAVEDLIKNALKSMARRA' A
#
# COMPACT_ATOMS: atom_id res chain seq x y z
N THR A 1 22.15 -3.51 5.22
CA THR A 1 21.11 -3.56 4.37
C THR A 1 20.33 -2.32 4.30
N LYS A 2 20.16 -1.77 3.14
CA LYS A 2 19.53 -0.58 3.01
C LYS A 2 18.11 -0.74 2.77
N MET A 3 17.31 -0.16 3.53
CA MET A 3 15.89 -0.24 3.31
C MET A 3 15.53 0.66 2.20
N PRO A 4 14.64 0.23 1.38
CA PRO A 4 14.22 1.04 0.27
C PRO A 4 13.51 2.19 0.85
N LYS A 5 13.63 3.31 0.23
CA LYS A 5 12.90 4.35 0.65
C LYS A 5 11.57 4.14 0.33
N GLY A 6 10.72 4.42 0.87
CA GLY A 6 9.37 4.31 0.45
C GLY A 6 8.76 3.02 0.81
N ASN A 7 8.27 2.93 2.00
CA ASN A 7 7.49 1.76 2.35
C ASN A 7 6.25 1.71 1.48
N ALA A 8 5.84 2.84 0.95
CA ALA A 8 4.68 2.87 0.07
C ALA A 8 4.91 2.03 -1.17
N THR A 9 6.09 2.09 -1.75
CA THR A 9 6.37 1.31 -2.94
C THR A 9 6.26 -0.18 -2.65
N ALA A 10 6.77 -0.60 -1.52
CA ALA A 10 6.70 -2.00 -1.14
C ALA A 10 5.26 -2.43 -0.93
N ALA A 11 4.47 -1.56 -0.31
CA ALA A 11 3.07 -1.87 -0.08
C ALA A 11 2.30 -1.97 -1.39
N ILE A 12 2.60 -1.08 -2.32
CA ILE A 12 1.95 -1.11 -3.62
C ILE A 12 2.27 -2.40 -4.34
N ASN A 13 3.52 -2.83 -4.28
CA ASN A 13 3.89 -4.07 -4.92
C ASN A 13 3.17 -5.25 -4.31
N ALA A 14 3.04 -5.25 -2.99
CA ALA A 14 2.34 -6.33 -2.32
C ALA A 14 0.89 -6.38 -2.73
N LEU A 15 0.25 -5.23 -2.83
CA LEU A 15 -1.14 -5.18 -3.23
C LEU A 15 -1.31 -5.65 -4.67
N SER A 16 -0.33 -5.34 -5.50
CA SER A 16 -0.36 -5.76 -6.87
C SER A 16 -0.35 -7.28 -6.97
N VAL A 17 0.44 -7.91 -6.12
CA VAL A 17 0.49 -9.36 -6.08
C VAL A 17 -0.85 -9.93 -5.67
N LEU A 18 -1.58 -9.22 -4.83
CA LEU A 18 -2.88 -9.69 -4.40
C LEU A 18 -3.96 -9.50 -5.46
N GLY A 19 -3.64 -8.81 -6.52
CA GLY A 19 -4.62 -8.66 -7.58
C GLY A 19 -5.13 -7.25 -7.82
N TYR A 20 -4.67 -6.28 -7.06
CA TYR A 20 -5.13 -4.92 -7.26
C TYR A 20 -4.26 -4.25 -8.31
N SER A 21 -4.81 -3.30 -9.02
CA SER A 21 -4.03 -2.62 -10.03
C SER A 21 -3.08 -1.66 -9.34
N GLN A 22 -2.00 -1.34 -10.01
CA GLN A 22 -1.04 -0.44 -9.44
C GLN A 22 -1.62 0.93 -9.18
N SER A 23 -2.49 1.38 -10.04
CA SER A 23 -3.14 2.66 -9.85
C SER A 23 -3.96 2.69 -8.59
N GLU A 24 -4.75 1.66 -8.39
CA GLU A 24 -5.57 1.58 -7.21
C GLU A 24 -4.74 1.47 -5.95
N ALA A 25 -3.73 0.62 -6.03
CA ALA A 25 -2.87 0.41 -4.89
C ALA A 25 -2.14 1.70 -4.53
N ALA A 26 -1.65 2.40 -5.53
CA ALA A 26 -0.94 3.64 -5.28
C ALA A 26 -1.86 4.68 -4.68
N ALA A 27 -3.07 4.78 -5.19
CA ALA A 27 -4.01 5.74 -4.67
C ALA A 27 -4.37 5.43 -3.22
N ALA A 28 -4.56 4.18 -2.92
CA ALA A 28 -4.93 3.79 -1.56
C ALA A 28 -3.78 4.03 -0.60
N VAL A 29 -2.59 3.63 -0.99
CA VAL A 29 -1.43 3.75 -0.12
C VAL A 29 -1.03 5.20 0.09
N SER A 30 -1.22 6.03 -0.92
CA SER A 30 -0.80 7.41 -0.80
C SER A 30 -1.62 8.20 0.22
N LYS A 31 -2.73 7.65 0.68
CA LYS A 31 -3.50 8.33 1.69
C LYS A 31 -2.86 8.22 3.05
N PHE A 32 -1.91 7.35 3.20
CA PHE A 32 -1.30 7.10 4.48
C PHE A 32 0.15 7.54 4.52
N ASP A 33 0.71 7.56 5.72
CA ASP A 33 2.05 8.04 5.92
C ASP A 33 3.06 7.03 5.39
N ASP A 34 4.00 7.51 4.61
CA ASP A 34 5.03 6.66 4.05
C ASP A 34 5.93 6.06 5.12
N ASN A 35 5.92 6.64 6.30
CA ASN A 35 6.71 6.13 7.40
C ASN A 35 6.08 4.96 8.10
N MET A 36 4.84 4.64 7.77
CA MET A 36 4.21 3.50 8.40
C MET A 36 4.87 2.23 7.94
N ALA A 37 4.81 1.21 8.75
CA ALA A 37 5.36 -0.07 8.38
C ALA A 37 4.61 -0.59 7.16
N VAL A 38 5.29 -1.35 6.34
CA VAL A 38 4.67 -1.88 5.13
C VAL A 38 3.41 -2.68 5.45
N GLU A 39 3.45 -3.48 6.50
CA GLU A 39 2.28 -4.26 6.89
C GLU A 39 1.11 -3.37 7.20
N ASP A 40 1.36 -2.28 7.90
CA ASP A 40 0.29 -1.38 8.27
C ASP A 40 -0.26 -0.67 7.05
N LEU A 41 0.61 -0.29 6.14
CA LEU A 41 0.18 0.35 4.92
C LEU A 41 -0.71 -0.59 4.13
N ILE A 42 -0.33 -1.84 4.04
CA ILE A 42 -1.11 -2.82 3.31
C ILE A 42 -2.47 -3.01 3.98
N LYS A 43 -2.49 -3.18 5.28
CA LYS A 43 -3.73 -3.37 5.98
C LYS A 43 -4.66 -2.18 5.81
N ASN A 44 -4.13 -0.99 6.00
CA ASN A 44 -4.96 0.19 5.88
C ASN A 44 -5.43 0.41 4.46
N ALA A 45 -4.58 0.12 3.49
CA ALA A 45 -4.97 0.26 2.10
C ALA A 45 -6.08 -0.71 1.75
N LEU A 46 -5.97 -1.95 2.24
CA LEU A 46 -7.00 -2.94 1.98
C LEU A 46 -8.32 -2.52 2.59
N LYS A 47 -8.29 -2.00 3.79
CA LYS A 47 -9.50 -1.55 4.43
C LYS A 47 -10.12 -0.42 3.63
N SER A 48 -9.29 0.48 3.17
CA SER A 48 -9.77 1.60 2.41
C SER A 48 -10.43 1.14 1.11
N MET A 49 -9.82 0.19 0.45
CA MET A 49 -10.38 -0.29 -0.81
C MET A 49 -11.60 -1.14 -0.60
N ALA A 50 -11.63 -1.89 0.47
CA ALA A 50 -12.77 -2.74 0.74
C ALA A 50 -14.01 -1.93 1.09
N ARG A 51 -13.83 -0.74 1.64
CA ARG A 51 -14.96 0.06 1.99
C ARG A 51 -15.58 0.72 0.81
N ARG A 52 -14.96 0.70 -0.32
CA ARG A 52 -15.53 1.34 -1.45
C ARG A 52 -16.58 0.51 -1.92
N ALA A 53 -17.45 0.30 -1.76
CA ALA A 53 -18.43 -0.57 -2.28
C ALA A 53 -19.35 0.08 -3.27
#